data_ac72968f2c28d7aeaeb9a11419a10c48
#
_entry.id   ac72968f2c28d7aeaeb9a11419a10c48
#
_cell.length_a   1.000
_cell.length_b   1.000
_cell.length_c   1.000
_cell.angle_alpha   90.00
_cell.angle_beta   90.00
_cell.angle_gamma   90.00
#
_symmetry.space_group_name_H-M   'P 1'
#
loop_
_entity.id
_entity.type
_entity.pdbx_description
1 polymer ?
#
loop_
_entity_poly.entity_id
_entity_poly.type
_entity_poly.pdbx_seq_one_letter_code
_entity_poly.pdbx_strand_id
1 'polypeptide(L)'
;FRVTPEDLPTLLQTITQQLATLDSDSDIDQLKAQEAAAEQQYRKQAQALSAIRQKAGESLSQQVSAAMQTMAMAGGQFSVELIPLEQGNAYGLEQVEFQVAAHKGVPLRSLAKVASGGELSRISLAIQVITSKIGTVPTLIFDEVDVGIGGQVAEIVGKLLKKLGKERQVLCITHLPQVAATGDHQWQVVKSAGSADNQPVVSKINVLDKQQRVEEIARMLGGVKITQATRQHAAEMLHGSAGE
;
A
#
# COMPACT_ATOMS: atom_id res chain seq x y z
N PHE A 1 1.53 60.87 18.76
CA PHE A 1 0.79 60.87 17.50
C PHE A 1 1.05 62.21 16.79
N ARG A 2 1.63 62.21 15.58
CA ARG A 2 1.74 63.42 14.73
C ARG A 2 0.52 63.46 13.83
N VAL A 3 -0.56 64.07 14.31
CA VAL A 3 -1.84 64.19 13.62
C VAL A 3 -2.23 65.65 13.59
N THR A 4 -2.78 66.11 12.46
CA THR A 4 -3.24 67.50 12.37
C THR A 4 -4.54 67.66 13.17
N PRO A 5 -4.88 68.87 13.65
CA PRO A 5 -6.12 69.07 14.41
C PRO A 5 -7.37 68.65 13.64
N GLU A 6 -7.37 68.77 12.29
CA GLU A 6 -8.46 68.40 11.42
C GLU A 6 -8.69 66.87 11.36
N ASP A 7 -7.64 66.05 11.58
CA ASP A 7 -7.70 64.59 11.54
C ASP A 7 -8.07 63.95 12.89
N LEU A 8 -8.06 64.72 14.00
CA LEU A 8 -8.37 64.22 15.34
C LEU A 8 -9.73 63.56 15.46
N PRO A 9 -10.85 64.11 14.88
CA PRO A 9 -12.16 63.44 14.95
C PRO A 9 -12.15 62.08 14.26
N THR A 10 -11.49 61.99 13.12
CA THR A 10 -11.41 60.72 12.35
C THR A 10 -10.56 59.68 13.08
N LEU A 11 -9.44 60.10 13.69
CA LEU A 11 -8.60 59.26 14.50
C LEU A 11 -9.35 58.76 15.75
N LEU A 12 -10.07 59.67 16.44
CA LEU A 12 -10.87 59.28 17.59
C LEU A 12 -11.94 58.23 17.22
N GLN A 13 -12.63 58.44 16.12
CA GLN A 13 -13.64 57.48 15.64
C GLN A 13 -12.99 56.13 15.32
N THR A 14 -11.86 56.13 14.65
CA THR A 14 -11.12 54.89 14.30
C THR A 14 -10.67 54.16 15.55
N ILE A 15 -10.08 54.86 16.53
CA ILE A 15 -9.63 54.26 17.78
C ILE A 15 -10.81 53.74 18.62
N THR A 16 -11.92 54.49 18.67
CA THR A 16 -13.13 54.08 19.37
C THR A 16 -13.71 52.79 18.74
N GLN A 17 -13.70 52.72 17.41
CA GLN A 17 -14.18 51.56 16.68
C GLN A 17 -13.26 50.35 16.88
N GLN A 18 -11.93 50.55 16.91
CA GLN A 18 -10.95 49.50 17.23
C GLN A 18 -11.10 49.03 18.67
N LEU A 19 -11.31 49.91 19.63
CA LEU A 19 -11.59 49.57 21.04
C LEU A 19 -12.87 48.74 21.15
N ALA A 20 -13.95 49.15 20.50
CA ALA A 20 -15.21 48.40 20.54
C ALA A 20 -15.08 47.01 19.92
N THR A 21 -14.28 46.84 18.85
CA THR A 21 -13.97 45.53 18.29
C THR A 21 -13.15 44.68 19.25
N LEU A 22 -12.14 45.26 19.87
CA LEU A 22 -11.32 44.57 20.87
C LEU A 22 -12.11 44.16 22.12
N ASP A 23 -13.03 45.01 22.58
CA ASP A 23 -13.92 44.72 23.72
C ASP A 23 -14.92 43.60 23.37
N SER A 24 -15.49 43.58 22.13
CA SER A 24 -16.38 42.52 21.70
C SER A 24 -15.66 41.19 21.45
N ASP A 25 -14.40 41.23 20.98
CA ASP A 25 -13.57 40.03 20.80
C ASP A 25 -12.94 39.54 22.11
N SER A 26 -13.00 40.35 23.18
CA SER A 26 -12.37 40.04 24.50
C SER A 26 -13.38 39.45 25.49
N ASP A 27 -14.54 38.96 25.05
CA ASP A 27 -15.41 38.18 25.93
C ASP A 27 -14.82 36.78 26.15
N ILE A 28 -13.86 36.72 27.07
CA ILE A 28 -13.11 35.49 27.46
C ILE A 28 -14.08 34.37 27.83
N ASP A 29 -15.21 34.69 28.41
CA ASP A 29 -16.19 33.67 28.81
C ASP A 29 -16.93 33.09 27.58
N GLN A 30 -17.21 33.92 26.58
CA GLN A 30 -17.78 33.46 25.32
C GLN A 30 -16.77 32.59 24.52
N LEU A 31 -15.51 33.00 24.47
CA LEU A 31 -14.45 32.22 23.81
C LEU A 31 -14.23 30.89 24.50
N LYS A 32 -14.21 30.84 25.82
CA LYS A 32 -14.12 29.60 26.61
C LYS A 32 -15.33 28.69 26.36
N ALA A 33 -16.53 29.26 26.27
CA ALA A 33 -17.73 28.48 25.97
C ALA A 33 -17.67 27.88 24.55
N GLN A 34 -17.18 28.65 23.56
CA GLN A 34 -17.01 28.17 22.20
C GLN A 34 -15.93 27.07 22.12
N GLU A 35 -14.81 27.26 22.81
CA GLU A 35 -13.73 26.26 22.92
C GLU A 35 -14.26 24.96 23.52
N ALA A 36 -14.97 25.03 24.66
CA ALA A 36 -15.53 23.86 25.32
C ALA A 36 -16.57 23.13 24.44
N ALA A 37 -17.41 23.87 23.72
CA ALA A 37 -18.36 23.30 22.77
C ALA A 37 -17.66 22.61 21.58
N ALA A 38 -16.63 23.24 21.02
CA ALA A 38 -15.82 22.69 19.94
C ALA A 38 -15.07 21.43 20.39
N GLU A 39 -14.49 21.45 21.58
CA GLU A 39 -13.81 20.28 22.17
C GLU A 39 -14.79 19.12 22.38
N GLN A 40 -15.96 19.38 22.90
CA GLN A 40 -16.98 18.35 23.08
C GLN A 40 -17.42 17.73 21.74
N GLN A 41 -17.63 18.56 20.73
CA GLN A 41 -17.98 18.10 19.39
C GLN A 41 -16.85 17.27 18.77
N TYR A 42 -15.59 17.73 18.87
CA TYR A 42 -14.42 17.00 18.43
C TYR A 42 -14.33 15.63 19.12
N ARG A 43 -14.41 15.58 20.45
CA ARG A 43 -14.34 14.31 21.22
C ARG A 43 -15.41 13.32 20.80
N LYS A 44 -16.64 13.78 20.59
CA LYS A 44 -17.75 12.95 20.11
C LYS A 44 -17.46 12.34 18.73
N GLN A 45 -16.97 13.13 17.80
CA GLN A 45 -16.64 12.66 16.44
C GLN A 45 -15.42 11.73 16.46
N ALA A 46 -14.40 12.07 17.22
CA ALA A 46 -13.20 11.27 17.34
C ALA A 46 -13.47 9.90 17.98
N GLN A 47 -14.32 9.82 19.03
CA GLN A 47 -14.75 8.55 19.64
C GLN A 47 -15.55 7.68 18.64
N ALA A 48 -16.44 8.30 17.84
CA ALA A 48 -17.16 7.59 16.80
C ALA A 48 -16.21 7.02 15.74
N LEU A 49 -15.18 7.80 15.35
CA LEU A 49 -14.13 7.35 14.45
C LEU A 49 -13.32 6.19 15.03
N SER A 50 -12.95 6.26 16.32
CA SER A 50 -12.25 5.17 17.02
C SER A 50 -13.03 3.86 16.96
N ALA A 51 -14.33 3.91 17.21
CA ALA A 51 -15.21 2.72 17.18
C ALA A 51 -15.27 2.10 15.75
N ILE A 52 -15.29 2.93 14.71
CA ILE A 52 -15.27 2.47 13.30
C ILE A 52 -13.90 1.86 12.99
N ARG A 53 -12.81 2.51 13.38
CA ARG A 53 -11.43 2.02 13.16
C ARG A 53 -11.19 0.69 13.84
N GLN A 54 -11.71 0.51 15.07
CA GLN A 54 -11.58 -0.75 15.81
C GLN A 54 -12.20 -1.90 15.01
N LYS A 55 -13.44 -1.77 14.57
CA LYS A 55 -14.14 -2.80 13.77
C LYS A 55 -13.46 -3.08 12.44
N ALA A 56 -13.06 -2.01 11.73
CA ALA A 56 -12.36 -2.15 10.46
C ALA A 56 -10.98 -2.81 10.64
N GLY A 57 -10.26 -2.42 11.69
CA GLY A 57 -8.96 -2.98 12.05
C GLY A 57 -9.02 -4.45 12.38
N GLU A 58 -10.00 -4.88 13.17
CA GLU A 58 -10.25 -6.30 13.50
C GLU A 58 -10.53 -7.11 12.23
N SER A 59 -11.43 -6.63 11.37
CA SER A 59 -11.77 -7.29 10.11
C SER A 59 -10.56 -7.39 9.17
N LEU A 60 -9.81 -6.31 9.01
CA LEU A 60 -8.60 -6.30 8.19
C LEU A 60 -7.55 -7.25 8.75
N SER A 61 -7.33 -7.25 10.05
CA SER A 61 -6.38 -8.13 10.74
C SER A 61 -6.67 -9.60 10.48
N GLN A 62 -7.93 -10.01 10.59
CA GLN A 62 -8.37 -11.39 10.32
C GLN A 62 -8.15 -11.78 8.86
N GLN A 63 -8.58 -10.94 7.91
CA GLN A 63 -8.49 -11.24 6.49
C GLN A 63 -7.04 -11.31 6.00
N VAL A 64 -6.19 -10.36 6.41
CA VAL A 64 -4.76 -10.36 6.04
C VAL A 64 -4.04 -11.56 6.67
N SER A 65 -4.29 -11.85 7.95
CA SER A 65 -3.70 -13.03 8.61
C SER A 65 -4.11 -14.33 7.93
N ALA A 66 -5.37 -14.46 7.49
CA ALA A 66 -5.82 -15.62 6.73
C ALA A 66 -5.12 -15.74 5.36
N ALA A 67 -4.94 -14.63 4.65
CA ALA A 67 -4.21 -14.61 3.37
C ALA A 67 -2.73 -14.98 3.56
N MET A 68 -2.08 -14.53 4.63
CA MET A 68 -0.69 -14.88 4.94
C MET A 68 -0.46 -16.40 5.06
N GLN A 69 -1.44 -17.16 5.59
CA GLN A 69 -1.30 -18.62 5.72
C GLN A 69 -1.07 -19.30 4.38
N THR A 70 -1.62 -18.78 3.30
CA THR A 70 -1.51 -19.35 1.95
C THR A 70 -0.27 -18.90 1.18
N MET A 71 0.47 -17.91 1.71
CA MET A 71 1.61 -17.28 1.03
C MET A 71 2.96 -17.59 1.71
N ALA A 72 3.15 -18.82 2.18
CA ALA A 72 4.36 -19.29 2.89
C ALA A 72 4.68 -18.53 4.19
N MET A 73 3.66 -18.01 4.86
CA MET A 73 3.77 -17.38 6.18
C MET A 73 2.87 -18.09 7.21
N ALA A 74 3.03 -19.42 7.28
CA ALA A 74 2.23 -20.27 8.17
C ALA A 74 2.40 -19.88 9.65
N GLY A 75 1.26 -19.65 10.34
CA GLY A 75 1.24 -19.15 11.71
C GLY A 75 1.57 -17.67 11.86
N GLY A 76 1.76 -16.97 10.74
CA GLY A 76 1.92 -15.53 10.72
C GLY A 76 0.65 -14.79 11.11
N GLN A 77 0.80 -13.60 11.65
CA GLN A 77 -0.30 -12.74 12.11
C GLN A 77 -0.07 -11.31 11.65
N PHE A 78 -1.14 -10.66 11.27
CA PHE A 78 -1.21 -9.23 11.01
C PHE A 78 -2.18 -8.60 11.99
N SER A 79 -1.86 -7.42 12.51
CA SER A 79 -2.70 -6.69 13.45
C SER A 79 -2.72 -5.20 13.10
N VAL A 80 -3.90 -4.60 13.21
CA VAL A 80 -4.07 -3.16 13.20
C VAL A 80 -4.19 -2.71 14.65
N GLU A 81 -3.23 -1.95 15.12
CA GLU A 81 -3.19 -1.42 16.48
C GLU A 81 -3.59 0.06 16.48
N LEU A 82 -4.45 0.43 17.42
CA LEU A 82 -4.85 1.81 17.68
C LEU A 82 -4.13 2.28 18.93
N ILE A 83 -3.06 3.06 18.75
CA ILE A 83 -2.23 3.57 19.84
C ILE A 83 -2.81 4.89 20.32
N PRO A 84 -3.31 4.98 21.57
CA PRO A 84 -3.87 6.22 22.09
C PRO A 84 -2.85 7.36 22.11
N LEU A 85 -3.28 8.54 21.72
CA LEU A 85 -2.50 9.78 21.84
C LEU A 85 -2.84 10.47 23.19
N GLU A 86 -1.86 11.07 23.81
CA GLU A 86 -2.08 11.88 25.04
C GLU A 86 -3.04 13.04 24.77
N GLN A 87 -2.88 13.69 23.63
CA GLN A 87 -3.80 14.68 23.12
C GLN A 87 -4.24 14.27 21.71
N GLY A 88 -5.51 14.39 21.42
CA GLY A 88 -6.03 14.14 20.08
C GLY A 88 -5.43 15.12 19.06
N ASN A 89 -5.55 14.77 17.79
CA ASN A 89 -5.11 15.60 16.65
C ASN A 89 -6.21 15.71 15.58
N ALA A 90 -5.91 16.33 14.44
CA ALA A 90 -6.86 16.46 13.33
C ALA A 90 -7.35 15.11 12.77
N TYR A 91 -6.70 14.01 13.09
CA TYR A 91 -7.03 12.64 12.62
C TYR A 91 -7.68 11.77 13.68
N GLY A 92 -7.95 12.29 14.88
CA GLY A 92 -8.62 11.57 15.97
C GLY A 92 -7.79 11.39 17.23
N LEU A 93 -8.16 10.37 18.03
CA LEU A 93 -7.57 10.12 19.35
C LEU A 93 -6.44 9.08 19.34
N GLU A 94 -6.21 8.41 18.19
CA GLU A 94 -5.22 7.34 18.07
C GLU A 94 -4.33 7.52 16.84
N GLN A 95 -3.14 6.99 16.96
CA GLN A 95 -2.29 6.64 15.83
C GLN A 95 -2.59 5.20 15.41
N VAL A 96 -2.78 4.96 14.11
CA VAL A 96 -2.97 3.62 13.56
C VAL A 96 -1.61 3.05 13.20
N GLU A 97 -1.28 1.88 13.74
CA GLU A 97 -0.06 1.14 13.40
C GLU A 97 -0.38 -0.25 12.88
N PHE A 98 0.27 -0.63 11.79
CA PHE A 98 0.23 -2.00 11.28
C PHE A 98 1.38 -2.80 11.89
N GLN A 99 1.02 -3.90 12.52
CA GLN A 99 1.97 -4.84 13.12
C GLN A 99 1.89 -6.19 12.43
N VAL A 100 3.01 -6.90 12.38
CA VAL A 100 3.09 -8.22 11.78
C VAL A 100 4.05 -9.13 12.54
N ALA A 101 3.68 -10.40 12.61
CA ALA A 101 4.55 -11.53 12.90
C ALA A 101 4.53 -12.44 11.67
N ALA A 102 5.64 -12.59 10.96
CA ALA A 102 5.68 -13.35 9.70
C ALA A 102 5.45 -14.86 9.91
N HIS A 103 5.85 -15.40 11.07
CA HIS A 103 5.77 -16.82 11.40
C HIS A 103 5.32 -17.05 12.84
N LYS A 104 4.89 -18.29 13.13
CA LYS A 104 4.51 -18.70 14.48
C LYS A 104 5.67 -18.51 15.46
N GLY A 105 5.37 -17.90 16.61
CA GLY A 105 6.35 -17.69 17.70
C GLY A 105 7.22 -16.44 17.55
N VAL A 106 7.08 -15.69 16.46
CA VAL A 106 7.68 -14.37 16.29
C VAL A 106 6.77 -13.32 16.92
N PRO A 107 7.29 -12.36 17.71
CA PRO A 107 6.48 -11.29 18.26
C PRO A 107 5.99 -10.34 17.16
N LEU A 108 4.80 -9.78 17.35
CA LEU A 108 4.30 -8.69 16.52
C LEU A 108 5.25 -7.49 16.58
N ARG A 109 5.55 -6.94 15.43
CA ARG A 109 6.41 -5.75 15.25
C ARG A 109 5.80 -4.83 14.21
N SER A 110 6.11 -3.55 14.29
CA SER A 110 5.72 -2.59 13.26
C SER A 110 6.09 -3.09 11.87
N LEU A 111 5.14 -2.98 10.92
CA LEU A 111 5.34 -3.38 9.52
C LEU A 111 6.57 -2.70 8.90
N ALA A 112 6.86 -1.46 9.32
CA ALA A 112 8.04 -0.70 8.89
C ALA A 112 9.39 -1.33 9.32
N LYS A 113 9.37 -2.28 10.28
CA LYS A 113 10.56 -2.98 10.81
C LYS A 113 10.72 -4.40 10.27
N VAL A 114 9.92 -4.79 9.28
CA VAL A 114 10.06 -6.11 8.62
C VAL A 114 11.34 -6.12 7.79
N ALA A 115 12.21 -7.10 8.04
CA ALA A 115 13.53 -7.17 7.43
C ALA A 115 13.55 -7.88 6.06
N SER A 116 12.53 -8.70 5.74
CA SER A 116 12.46 -9.49 4.50
C SER A 116 11.64 -8.77 3.43
N GLY A 117 12.28 -8.43 2.30
CA GLY A 117 11.62 -7.80 1.15
C GLY A 117 10.48 -8.67 0.60
N GLY A 118 10.71 -9.97 0.42
CA GLY A 118 9.69 -10.90 -0.07
C GLY A 118 8.48 -11.05 0.87
N GLU A 119 8.69 -11.09 2.19
CA GLU A 119 7.59 -11.11 3.16
C GLU A 119 6.80 -9.82 3.11
N LEU A 120 7.47 -8.67 3.10
CA LEU A 120 6.83 -7.36 3.03
C LEU A 120 6.00 -7.21 1.75
N SER A 121 6.53 -7.64 0.60
CA SER A 121 5.83 -7.60 -0.68
C SER A 121 4.58 -8.48 -0.70
N ARG A 122 4.63 -9.69 -0.10
CA ARG A 122 3.46 -10.57 0.02
C ARG A 122 2.41 -10.05 0.99
N ILE A 123 2.82 -9.47 2.12
CA ILE A 123 1.88 -8.80 3.05
C ILE A 123 1.22 -7.60 2.36
N SER A 124 2.00 -6.79 1.65
CA SER A 124 1.49 -5.68 0.85
C SER A 124 0.48 -6.16 -0.20
N LEU A 125 0.78 -7.24 -0.93
CA LEU A 125 -0.15 -7.86 -1.87
C LEU A 125 -1.46 -8.28 -1.18
N ALA A 126 -1.40 -8.93 -0.02
CA ALA A 126 -2.59 -9.33 0.73
C ALA A 126 -3.46 -8.12 1.10
N ILE A 127 -2.85 -7.07 1.64
CA ILE A 127 -3.54 -5.84 2.00
C ILE A 127 -4.19 -5.23 0.76
N GLN A 128 -3.47 -5.10 -0.36
CA GLN A 128 -3.97 -4.51 -1.59
C GLN A 128 -5.14 -5.30 -2.20
N VAL A 129 -5.10 -6.64 -2.17
CA VAL A 129 -6.21 -7.49 -2.65
C VAL A 129 -7.45 -7.33 -1.78
N ILE A 130 -7.29 -7.26 -0.46
CA ILE A 130 -8.41 -7.13 0.48
C ILE A 130 -9.03 -5.73 0.42
N THR A 131 -8.19 -4.70 0.24
CA THR A 131 -8.62 -3.29 0.17
C THR A 131 -8.84 -2.79 -1.25
N SER A 132 -8.82 -3.66 -2.26
CA SER A 132 -8.83 -3.30 -3.69
C SER A 132 -9.97 -2.35 -4.07
N LYS A 133 -11.16 -2.53 -3.48
CA LYS A 133 -12.34 -1.70 -3.75
C LYS A 133 -12.25 -0.28 -3.17
N ILE A 134 -11.34 -0.04 -2.22
CA ILE A 134 -11.24 1.24 -1.50
C ILE A 134 -10.08 2.08 -2.04
N GLY A 135 -9.06 1.43 -2.61
CA GLY A 135 -7.83 2.09 -3.04
C GLY A 135 -8.02 2.94 -4.31
N THR A 136 -7.41 4.11 -4.32
CA THR A 136 -7.47 5.08 -5.44
C THR A 136 -6.26 5.01 -6.38
N VAL A 137 -5.22 4.25 -6.02
CA VAL A 137 -3.99 4.15 -6.82
C VAL A 137 -4.24 3.27 -8.05
N PRO A 138 -4.08 3.79 -9.29
CA PRO A 138 -4.43 3.07 -10.50
C PRO A 138 -3.40 2.02 -10.91
N THR A 139 -2.13 2.18 -10.52
CA THR A 139 -1.01 1.29 -10.90
C THR A 139 -0.25 0.84 -9.67
N LEU A 140 -0.01 -0.46 -9.57
CA LEU A 140 0.77 -1.09 -8.51
C LEU A 140 1.95 -1.84 -9.12
N ILE A 141 3.11 -1.73 -8.49
CA ILE A 141 4.35 -2.42 -8.90
C ILE A 141 4.76 -3.33 -7.74
N PHE A 142 4.88 -4.63 -8.02
CA PHE A 142 5.37 -5.62 -7.06
C PHE A 142 6.74 -6.12 -7.49
N ASP A 143 7.70 -5.96 -6.61
CA ASP A 143 9.04 -6.53 -6.72
C ASP A 143 9.27 -7.52 -5.57
N GLU A 144 10.08 -8.54 -5.80
CA GLU A 144 10.44 -9.57 -4.81
C GLU A 144 9.26 -10.35 -4.20
N VAL A 145 8.05 -10.26 -4.76
CA VAL A 145 6.85 -10.94 -4.20
C VAL A 145 6.96 -12.46 -4.21
N ASP A 146 7.79 -13.00 -5.10
CA ASP A 146 8.04 -14.42 -5.32
C ASP A 146 9.36 -14.93 -4.72
N VAL A 147 10.10 -14.09 -3.99
CA VAL A 147 11.34 -14.48 -3.33
C VAL A 147 11.05 -15.48 -2.19
N GLY A 148 11.77 -16.61 -2.22
CA GLY A 148 11.68 -17.66 -1.19
C GLY A 148 10.41 -18.52 -1.26
N ILE A 149 9.65 -18.46 -2.36
CA ILE A 149 8.49 -19.32 -2.61
C ILE A 149 8.66 -20.11 -3.91
N GLY A 150 7.79 -21.09 -4.13
CA GLY A 150 7.75 -21.91 -5.35
C GLY A 150 6.51 -22.78 -5.38
N GLY A 151 6.35 -23.57 -6.44
CA GLY A 151 5.24 -24.53 -6.57
C GLY A 151 3.87 -23.90 -6.34
N GLN A 152 3.08 -24.51 -5.48
CA GLN A 152 1.69 -24.10 -5.20
C GLN A 152 1.59 -22.65 -4.63
N VAL A 153 2.55 -22.22 -3.82
CA VAL A 153 2.53 -20.86 -3.26
C VAL A 153 2.71 -19.82 -4.35
N ALA A 154 3.60 -20.08 -5.32
CA ALA A 154 3.79 -19.19 -6.46
C ALA A 154 2.53 -19.07 -7.34
N GLU A 155 1.78 -20.15 -7.52
CA GLU A 155 0.48 -20.11 -8.20
C GLU A 155 -0.54 -19.25 -7.45
N ILE A 156 -0.61 -19.39 -6.11
CA ILE A 156 -1.51 -18.58 -5.29
C ILE A 156 -1.17 -17.09 -5.42
N VAL A 157 0.11 -16.74 -5.34
CA VAL A 157 0.57 -15.36 -5.53
C VAL A 157 0.20 -14.85 -6.93
N GLY A 158 0.44 -15.65 -7.98
CA GLY A 158 0.05 -15.30 -9.35
C GLY A 158 -1.44 -15.04 -9.49
N LYS A 159 -2.30 -15.92 -8.93
CA LYS A 159 -3.76 -15.74 -8.92
C LYS A 159 -4.21 -14.47 -8.18
N LEU A 160 -3.56 -14.14 -7.08
CA LEU A 160 -3.86 -12.91 -6.35
C LEU A 160 -3.47 -11.65 -7.15
N LEU A 161 -2.32 -11.65 -7.81
CA LEU A 161 -1.90 -10.58 -8.72
C LEU A 161 -2.87 -10.44 -9.89
N LYS A 162 -3.28 -11.55 -10.51
CA LYS A 162 -4.29 -11.58 -11.58
C LYS A 162 -5.62 -11.00 -11.13
N LYS A 163 -6.10 -11.41 -9.95
CA LYS A 163 -7.34 -10.87 -9.36
C LYS A 163 -7.25 -9.35 -9.18
N LEU A 164 -6.14 -8.86 -8.66
CA LEU A 164 -5.90 -7.43 -8.46
C LEU A 164 -5.83 -6.69 -9.81
N GLY A 165 -5.27 -7.33 -10.84
CA GLY A 165 -5.17 -6.81 -12.20
C GLY A 165 -6.51 -6.63 -12.93
N LYS A 166 -7.61 -7.23 -12.45
CA LYS A 166 -8.98 -7.00 -12.97
C LYS A 166 -9.50 -5.59 -12.61
N GLU A 167 -8.98 -4.99 -11.56
CA GLU A 167 -9.47 -3.69 -11.05
C GLU A 167 -8.48 -2.54 -11.28
N ARG A 168 -7.20 -2.85 -11.50
CA ARG A 168 -6.14 -1.85 -11.70
C ARG A 168 -4.95 -2.42 -12.48
N GLN A 169 -4.08 -1.56 -12.95
CA GLN A 169 -2.85 -2.01 -13.59
C GLN A 169 -1.89 -2.59 -12.54
N VAL A 170 -1.41 -3.82 -12.78
CA VAL A 170 -0.42 -4.48 -11.93
C VAL A 170 0.80 -4.84 -12.77
N LEU A 171 1.96 -4.38 -12.32
CA LEU A 171 3.27 -4.78 -12.84
C LEU A 171 3.94 -5.64 -11.78
N CYS A 172 4.43 -6.82 -12.18
CA CYS A 172 5.15 -7.71 -11.29
C CYS A 172 6.49 -8.11 -11.90
N ILE A 173 7.56 -7.94 -11.13
CA ILE A 173 8.89 -8.44 -11.47
C ILE A 173 9.00 -9.82 -10.86
N THR A 174 9.22 -10.85 -11.70
CA THR A 174 9.20 -12.24 -11.25
C THR A 174 10.26 -13.08 -11.98
N HIS A 175 10.78 -14.06 -11.29
CA HIS A 175 11.65 -15.10 -11.85
C HIS A 175 10.95 -16.47 -11.90
N LEU A 176 9.72 -16.59 -11.36
CA LEU A 176 8.97 -17.83 -11.30
C LEU A 176 7.98 -17.97 -12.48
N PRO A 177 8.04 -19.08 -13.24
CA PRO A 177 7.13 -19.31 -14.35
C PRO A 177 5.66 -19.36 -13.91
N GLN A 178 5.35 -19.84 -12.70
CA GLN A 178 4.00 -19.90 -12.13
C GLN A 178 3.38 -18.50 -12.00
N VAL A 179 4.18 -17.51 -11.61
CA VAL A 179 3.72 -16.12 -11.49
C VAL A 179 3.65 -15.48 -12.88
N ALA A 180 4.70 -15.64 -13.71
CA ALA A 180 4.76 -15.03 -15.04
C ALA A 180 3.62 -15.52 -15.96
N ALA A 181 3.23 -16.80 -15.88
CA ALA A 181 2.16 -17.36 -16.68
C ALA A 181 0.79 -16.75 -16.41
N THR A 182 0.53 -16.21 -15.20
CA THR A 182 -0.76 -15.61 -14.84
C THR A 182 -0.98 -14.22 -15.42
N GLY A 183 0.08 -13.52 -15.86
CA GLY A 183 0.00 -12.18 -16.44
C GLY A 183 -0.73 -12.16 -17.79
N ASP A 184 -1.45 -11.09 -18.10
CA ASP A 184 -2.07 -10.87 -19.43
C ASP A 184 -1.00 -10.55 -20.48
N HIS A 185 0.02 -9.81 -20.07
CA HIS A 185 1.18 -9.40 -20.88
C HIS A 185 2.46 -9.81 -20.17
N GLN A 186 3.51 -10.05 -20.96
CA GLN A 186 4.82 -10.41 -20.43
C GLN A 186 5.90 -9.63 -21.15
N TRP A 187 6.83 -9.09 -20.39
CA TRP A 187 8.02 -8.42 -20.88
C TRP A 187 9.26 -9.19 -20.42
N GLN A 188 10.23 -9.32 -21.31
CA GLN A 188 11.50 -9.96 -21.01
C GLN A 188 12.59 -8.92 -20.89
N VAL A 189 13.35 -8.96 -19.79
CA VAL A 189 14.56 -8.14 -19.64
C VAL A 189 15.77 -8.93 -20.09
N VAL A 190 16.44 -8.44 -21.13
CA VAL A 190 17.66 -9.06 -21.67
C VAL A 190 18.83 -8.13 -21.42
N LYS A 191 19.92 -8.67 -20.85
CA LYS A 191 21.19 -7.95 -20.72
C LYS A 191 22.07 -8.32 -21.90
N SER A 192 22.42 -7.36 -22.73
CA SER A 192 23.43 -7.54 -23.77
C SER A 192 24.79 -7.10 -23.22
N ALA A 193 25.74 -8.04 -23.17
CA ALA A 193 27.13 -7.66 -23.00
C ALA A 193 27.58 -6.89 -24.24
N GLY A 194 28.20 -5.74 -24.06
CA GLY A 194 28.85 -5.02 -25.17
C GLY A 194 29.90 -5.92 -25.85
N SER A 195 29.96 -5.84 -27.17
CA SER A 195 30.86 -6.67 -27.99
C SER A 195 32.34 -6.32 -27.87
N ALA A 196 32.73 -5.41 -26.99
CA ALA A 196 34.13 -5.00 -26.74
C ALA A 196 34.34 -4.81 -25.23
N ASP A 197 35.55 -5.08 -24.75
CA ASP A 197 35.99 -5.08 -23.35
C ASP A 197 35.71 -3.82 -22.53
N ASN A 198 35.13 -2.76 -23.11
CA ASN A 198 34.86 -1.47 -22.46
C ASN A 198 33.44 -0.91 -22.76
N GLN A 199 32.51 -1.71 -23.31
CA GLN A 199 31.15 -1.21 -23.51
C GLN A 199 30.26 -1.51 -22.30
N PRO A 200 29.45 -0.54 -21.85
CA PRO A 200 28.53 -0.76 -20.71
C PRO A 200 27.50 -1.83 -21.06
N VAL A 201 27.15 -2.66 -20.08
CA VAL A 201 26.05 -3.61 -20.18
C VAL A 201 24.75 -2.84 -20.38
N VAL A 202 24.06 -3.08 -21.50
CA VAL A 202 22.78 -2.46 -21.79
C VAL A 202 21.65 -3.45 -21.52
N SER A 203 20.68 -3.02 -20.71
CA SER A 203 19.45 -3.79 -20.49
C SER A 203 18.40 -3.37 -21.53
N LYS A 204 17.78 -4.35 -22.19
CA LYS A 204 16.73 -4.16 -23.18
C LYS A 204 15.45 -4.85 -22.70
N ILE A 205 14.31 -4.21 -22.88
CA ILE A 205 12.99 -4.76 -22.59
C ILE A 205 12.32 -5.14 -23.91
N ASN A 206 11.93 -6.41 -24.03
CA ASN A 206 11.20 -6.94 -25.18
C ASN A 206 9.78 -7.28 -24.74
N VAL A 207 8.78 -6.79 -25.47
CA VAL A 207 7.39 -7.19 -25.31
C VAL A 207 7.21 -8.53 -26.02
N LEU A 208 6.68 -9.53 -25.33
CA LEU A 208 6.53 -10.88 -25.86
C LEU A 208 5.14 -11.11 -26.44
N ASP A 209 5.09 -11.68 -27.64
CA ASP A 209 3.85 -12.23 -28.23
C ASP A 209 3.50 -13.59 -27.61
N LYS A 210 2.37 -14.19 -28.01
CA LYS A 210 1.90 -15.45 -27.46
C LYS A 210 2.91 -16.61 -27.60
N GLN A 211 3.58 -16.71 -28.75
CA GLN A 211 4.54 -17.77 -28.99
C GLN A 211 5.83 -17.54 -28.23
N GLN A 212 6.31 -16.30 -28.20
CA GLN A 212 7.48 -15.89 -27.42
C GLN A 212 7.26 -16.10 -25.92
N ARG A 213 6.04 -15.89 -25.41
CA ARG A 213 5.68 -16.21 -24.02
C ARG A 213 5.83 -17.68 -23.69
N VAL A 214 5.39 -18.58 -24.58
CA VAL A 214 5.58 -20.03 -24.40
C VAL A 214 7.07 -20.36 -24.29
N GLU A 215 7.92 -19.82 -25.17
CA GLU A 215 9.35 -20.06 -25.13
C GLU A 215 10.00 -19.49 -23.86
N GLU A 216 9.57 -18.31 -23.39
CA GLU A 216 10.12 -17.71 -22.18
C GLU A 216 9.70 -18.48 -20.92
N ILE A 217 8.41 -18.87 -20.81
CA ILE A 217 7.95 -19.72 -19.70
C ILE A 217 8.66 -21.09 -19.74
N ALA A 218 8.86 -21.67 -20.92
CA ALA A 218 9.62 -22.90 -21.06
C ALA A 218 11.10 -22.74 -20.63
N ARG A 219 11.72 -21.58 -20.95
CA ARG A 219 13.06 -21.25 -20.49
C ARG A 219 13.12 -21.11 -18.96
N MET A 220 12.13 -20.48 -18.35
CA MET A 220 12.01 -20.32 -16.89
C MET A 220 11.81 -21.68 -16.18
N LEU A 221 11.11 -22.63 -16.81
CA LEU A 221 10.87 -23.98 -16.30
C LEU A 221 12.06 -24.92 -16.46
N GLY A 222 12.76 -24.87 -17.60
CA GLY A 222 13.53 -25.98 -18.12
C GLY A 222 15.04 -25.95 -17.95
N GLY A 223 15.65 -24.87 -17.45
CA GLY A 223 17.11 -24.79 -17.32
C GLY A 223 17.86 -24.88 -18.67
N VAL A 224 18.88 -25.73 -18.78
CA VAL A 224 19.84 -25.73 -19.90
C VAL A 224 19.28 -26.27 -21.22
N LYS A 225 18.29 -27.17 -21.19
CA LYS A 225 17.68 -27.75 -22.40
C LYS A 225 16.15 -27.59 -22.38
N ILE A 226 15.61 -26.86 -23.33
CA ILE A 226 14.18 -26.73 -23.53
C ILE A 226 13.72 -27.88 -24.45
N THR A 227 12.96 -28.81 -23.90
CA THR A 227 12.38 -29.96 -24.63
C THR A 227 10.98 -29.62 -25.17
N GLN A 228 10.46 -30.46 -26.05
CA GLN A 228 9.07 -30.30 -26.50
C GLN A 228 8.06 -30.47 -25.35
N ALA A 229 8.32 -31.38 -24.42
CA ALA A 229 7.51 -31.55 -23.20
C ALA A 229 7.52 -30.28 -22.33
N THR A 230 8.67 -29.61 -22.20
CA THR A 230 8.77 -28.34 -21.46
C THR A 230 7.92 -27.24 -22.12
N ARG A 231 7.93 -27.14 -23.46
CA ARG A 231 7.08 -26.19 -24.21
C ARG A 231 5.61 -26.48 -24.05
N GLN A 232 5.24 -27.76 -24.12
CA GLN A 232 3.84 -28.17 -23.92
C GLN A 232 3.37 -27.80 -22.51
N HIS A 233 4.15 -28.09 -21.48
CA HIS A 233 3.82 -27.68 -20.10
C HIS A 233 3.71 -26.15 -19.94
N ALA A 234 4.62 -25.40 -20.55
CA ALA A 234 4.55 -23.94 -20.58
C ALA A 234 3.25 -23.42 -21.25
N ALA A 235 2.85 -24.04 -22.36
CA ALA A 235 1.61 -23.72 -23.03
C ALA A 235 0.38 -24.03 -22.16
N GLU A 236 0.37 -25.18 -21.47
CA GLU A 236 -0.70 -25.57 -20.53
C GLU A 236 -0.81 -24.55 -19.38
N MET A 237 0.30 -24.09 -18.80
CA MET A 237 0.30 -23.06 -17.75
C MET A 237 -0.30 -21.74 -18.23
N LEU A 238 0.00 -21.32 -19.46
CA LEU A 238 -0.55 -20.10 -20.05
C LEU A 238 -2.04 -20.23 -20.36
N HIS A 239 -2.51 -21.41 -20.77
CA HIS A 239 -3.93 -21.66 -21.05
C HIS A 239 -4.76 -21.82 -19.78
N GLY A 240 -4.24 -22.50 -18.76
CA GLY A 240 -4.91 -22.67 -17.46
C GLY A 240 -5.17 -21.36 -16.72
N SER A 241 -4.31 -20.37 -16.94
CA SER A 241 -4.46 -19.03 -16.36
C SER A 241 -5.39 -18.09 -17.16
N ALA A 242 -5.82 -18.47 -18.35
CA ALA A 242 -6.71 -17.66 -19.20
C ALA A 242 -8.22 -17.96 -18.95
N GLY A 243 -8.55 -19.01 -18.18
CA GLY A 243 -9.92 -19.51 -17.98
C GLY A 243 -10.56 -19.20 -16.63
N GLU A 244 -9.87 -18.49 -15.72
CA GLU A 244 -10.40 -18.02 -14.43
C GLU A 244 -10.48 -16.46 -14.45
#